data_2b2552d59e57367cf78b5c7f6afd7101
#
_entry.id   2b2552d59e57367cf78b5c7f6afd7101
#
_cell.length_a   1.000
_cell.length_b   1.000
_cell.length_c   1.000
_cell.angle_alpha   90.00
_cell.angle_beta   90.00
_cell.angle_gamma   90.00
#
_symmetry.space_group_name_H-M   'P 1'
#
loop_
_entity.id
_entity.type
_entity.pdbx_description
1 polymer ?
#
loop_
_entity_poly.entity_id
_entity_poly.type
_entity_poly.pdbx_seq_one_letter_code
_entity_poly.pdbx_strand_id
1 'polypeptide(L)'
;MTSAIVLGGSRGIGKAISESLKSIEIDVFAASKNDIDTSDLSSVKKFLEKHNQTDILVLNTGGPAPKQFSTITEDDWKLYHNQLFLGFCIILQNIKINDGGYIFLISSNVIKEPNPKLIISSAYRAAFSEVFKILSK
;
A
#
# COMPACT_ATOMS: atom_id res chain seq x y z
N MET A 1 1.32 -16.73 17.80
CA MET A 1 0.33 -16.63 16.73
C MET A 1 0.89 -15.72 15.63
N THR A 2 0.77 -16.13 14.41
CA THR A 2 1.18 -15.33 13.26
C THR A 2 0.30 -14.08 13.16
N SER A 3 0.94 -12.93 13.01
CA SER A 3 0.27 -11.64 12.87
C SER A 3 0.31 -11.10 11.45
N ALA A 4 -0.70 -10.35 11.06
CA ALA A 4 -0.74 -9.67 9.78
C ALA A 4 -1.28 -8.26 9.90
N ILE A 5 -0.71 -7.35 9.13
CA ILE A 5 -1.25 -6.01 8.89
C ILE A 5 -1.65 -5.92 7.43
N VAL A 6 -2.93 -5.63 7.18
CA VAL A 6 -3.47 -5.46 5.83
C VAL A 6 -3.91 -4.01 5.66
N LEU A 7 -3.17 -3.24 4.88
CA LEU A 7 -3.54 -1.87 4.55
C LEU A 7 -4.73 -1.87 3.59
N GLY A 8 -5.63 -0.92 3.77
CA GLY A 8 -6.89 -0.91 3.02
C GLY A 8 -7.75 -2.16 3.28
N GLY A 9 -7.64 -2.73 4.47
CA GLY A 9 -8.23 -4.03 4.83
C GLY A 9 -9.72 -4.00 5.19
N SER A 10 -10.35 -2.83 5.22
CA SER A 10 -11.75 -2.69 5.64
C SER A 10 -12.77 -2.90 4.53
N ARG A 11 -12.36 -2.91 3.27
CA ARG A 11 -13.24 -3.10 2.12
C ARG A 11 -12.50 -3.64 0.90
N GLY A 12 -13.26 -4.11 -0.11
CA GLY A 12 -12.72 -4.56 -1.39
C GLY A 12 -11.72 -5.72 -1.27
N ILE A 13 -10.65 -5.65 -2.05
CA ILE A 13 -9.60 -6.68 -2.09
C ILE A 13 -8.94 -6.84 -0.72
N GLY A 14 -8.63 -5.74 -0.05
CA GLY A 14 -8.02 -5.78 1.28
C GLY A 14 -8.88 -6.50 2.31
N LYS A 15 -10.20 -6.28 2.29
CA LYS A 15 -11.14 -6.99 3.15
C LYS A 15 -11.15 -8.48 2.86
N ALA A 16 -11.21 -8.88 1.59
CA ALA A 16 -11.19 -10.28 1.20
C ALA A 16 -9.91 -10.98 1.65
N ILE A 17 -8.75 -10.32 1.52
CA ILE A 17 -7.47 -10.83 2.02
C ILE A 17 -7.52 -10.97 3.54
N SER A 18 -8.01 -9.97 4.26
CA SER A 18 -8.11 -9.99 5.71
C SER A 18 -8.98 -11.15 6.20
N GLU A 19 -10.12 -11.37 5.57
CA GLU A 19 -11.04 -12.47 5.91
C GLU A 19 -10.39 -13.84 5.62
N SER A 20 -9.71 -13.98 4.49
CA SER A 20 -9.00 -15.21 4.15
C SER A 20 -7.89 -15.54 5.16
N LEU A 21 -7.11 -14.54 5.57
CA LEU A 21 -6.06 -14.74 6.57
C LEU A 21 -6.64 -15.10 7.95
N LYS A 22 -7.75 -14.48 8.35
CA LYS A 22 -8.45 -14.84 9.59
C LYS A 22 -8.98 -16.26 9.57
N SER A 23 -9.44 -16.75 8.42
CA SER A 23 -9.98 -18.12 8.28
C SER A 23 -8.93 -19.21 8.51
N ILE A 24 -7.65 -18.89 8.43
CA ILE A 24 -6.52 -19.78 8.73
C ILE A 24 -5.82 -19.40 10.04
N GLU A 25 -6.56 -18.78 10.96
CA GLU A 25 -6.14 -18.48 12.33
C GLU A 25 -4.96 -17.49 12.43
N ILE A 26 -4.82 -16.58 11.47
CA ILE A 26 -3.88 -15.46 11.55
C ILE A 26 -4.54 -14.29 12.27
N ASP A 27 -3.81 -13.66 13.19
CA ASP A 27 -4.26 -12.45 13.89
C ASP A 27 -4.08 -11.23 12.96
N VAL A 28 -5.18 -10.74 12.41
CA VAL A 28 -5.16 -9.70 11.36
C VAL A 28 -5.62 -8.36 11.88
N PHE A 29 -4.75 -7.35 11.73
CA PHE A 29 -5.14 -5.96 11.81
C PHE A 29 -5.52 -5.46 10.41
N ALA A 30 -6.81 -5.35 10.14
CA ALA A 30 -7.35 -4.82 8.88
C ALA A 30 -7.44 -3.30 8.99
N ALA A 31 -6.37 -2.61 8.57
CA ALA A 31 -6.27 -1.17 8.70
C ALA A 31 -7.17 -0.44 7.69
N SER A 32 -8.02 0.44 8.18
CA SER A 32 -8.83 1.34 7.37
C SER A 32 -8.10 2.64 7.08
N LYS A 33 -8.67 3.50 6.24
CA LYS A 33 -8.14 4.85 5.98
C LYS A 33 -8.10 5.71 7.25
N ASN A 34 -8.96 5.43 8.22
CA ASN A 34 -8.94 6.12 9.52
C ASN A 34 -7.76 5.69 10.39
N ASP A 35 -7.26 4.47 10.21
CA ASP A 35 -6.09 3.97 10.92
C ASP A 35 -4.80 4.48 10.27
N ILE A 36 -4.73 4.43 8.95
CA ILE A 36 -3.59 4.91 8.18
C ILE A 36 -4.05 5.45 6.81
N ASP A 37 -3.75 6.71 6.54
CA ASP A 37 -3.92 7.34 5.24
C ASP A 37 -2.54 7.53 4.60
N THR A 38 -2.21 6.73 3.59
CA THR A 38 -0.89 6.79 2.95
C THR A 38 -0.65 8.07 2.15
N SER A 39 -1.69 8.86 1.85
CA SER A 39 -1.54 10.18 1.26
C SER A 39 -1.11 11.26 2.27
N ASP A 40 -1.27 10.98 3.55
CA ASP A 40 -0.86 11.84 4.66
C ASP A 40 0.32 11.20 5.41
N LEU A 41 1.51 11.73 5.19
CA LEU A 41 2.73 11.18 5.81
C LEU A 41 2.73 11.27 7.34
N SER A 42 2.02 12.24 7.90
CA SER A 42 1.81 12.35 9.34
C SER A 42 1.00 11.17 9.88
N SER A 43 -0.06 10.77 9.15
CA SER A 43 -0.86 9.57 9.46
C SER A 43 -0.01 8.30 9.40
N VAL A 44 0.83 8.17 8.39
CA VAL A 44 1.76 7.03 8.24
C VAL A 44 2.69 6.92 9.45
N LYS A 45 3.30 8.02 9.84
CA LYS A 45 4.24 8.06 10.98
C LYS A 45 3.56 7.72 12.31
N LYS A 46 2.36 8.24 12.56
CA LYS A 46 1.57 7.92 13.76
C LYS A 46 1.20 6.44 13.82
N PHE A 47 0.79 5.86 12.68
CA PHE A 47 0.48 4.45 12.61
C PHE A 47 1.68 3.59 12.99
N LEU A 48 2.86 3.92 12.46
CA LEU A 48 4.10 3.19 12.71
C LEU A 48 4.60 3.28 14.16
N GLU A 49 4.19 4.30 14.93
CA GLU A 49 4.50 4.37 16.36
C GLU A 49 3.90 3.20 17.14
N LYS A 50 2.73 2.69 16.70
CA LYS A 50 1.99 1.62 17.36
C LYS A 50 2.06 0.28 16.64
N HIS A 51 2.29 0.30 15.33
CA HIS A 51 2.23 -0.87 14.46
C HIS A 51 3.50 -0.97 13.63
N ASN A 52 4.62 -1.24 14.30
CA ASN A 52 5.94 -1.24 13.66
C ASN A 52 6.56 -2.63 13.51
N GLN A 53 5.80 -3.70 13.77
CA GLN A 53 6.27 -5.07 13.66
C GLN A 53 5.13 -6.01 13.32
N THR A 54 5.37 -6.96 12.41
CA THR A 54 4.38 -7.99 12.02
C THR A 54 5.08 -9.16 11.33
N ASP A 55 4.38 -10.29 11.18
CA ASP A 55 4.85 -11.42 10.36
C ASP A 55 4.48 -11.24 8.89
N ILE A 56 3.29 -10.71 8.62
CA ILE A 56 2.78 -10.50 7.26
C ILE A 56 2.35 -9.04 7.10
N LEU A 57 2.83 -8.41 6.03
CA LEU A 57 2.42 -7.07 5.63
C LEU A 57 1.82 -7.10 4.24
N VAL A 58 0.61 -6.60 4.09
CA VAL A 58 -0.04 -6.43 2.78
C VAL A 58 -0.15 -4.94 2.47
N LEU A 59 0.61 -4.50 1.49
CA LEU A 59 0.60 -3.14 0.98
C LEU A 59 -0.51 -3.01 -0.06
N ASN A 60 -1.57 -2.32 0.30
CA ASN A 60 -2.73 -2.10 -0.55
C ASN A 60 -3.30 -0.70 -0.30
N THR A 61 -3.70 -0.03 -1.37
CA THR A 61 -4.33 1.29 -1.30
C THR A 61 -5.20 1.50 -2.53
N GLY A 62 -6.19 2.37 -2.41
CA GLY A 62 -6.93 2.89 -3.56
C GLY A 62 -6.03 3.73 -4.45
N GLY A 63 -6.50 4.00 -5.66
CA GLY A 63 -5.82 4.86 -6.62
C GLY A 63 -6.68 6.03 -7.03
N PRO A 64 -6.12 6.95 -7.84
CA PRO A 64 -6.87 8.08 -8.38
C PRO A 64 -7.94 7.62 -9.37
N ALA A 65 -8.98 8.43 -9.48
CA ALA A 65 -9.95 8.31 -10.56
C ALA A 65 -9.27 8.56 -11.91
N PRO A 66 -9.78 7.98 -13.01
CA PRO A 66 -9.25 8.24 -14.34
C PRO A 66 -9.26 9.75 -14.66
N LYS A 67 -8.16 10.23 -15.24
CA LYS A 67 -7.99 11.64 -15.62
C LYS A 67 -7.16 11.75 -16.88
N GLN A 68 -7.48 12.75 -17.71
CA GLN A 68 -6.62 13.12 -18.84
C GLN A 68 -5.36 13.82 -18.34
N PHE A 69 -4.24 13.60 -19.00
CA PHE A 69 -2.96 14.20 -18.61
C PHE A 69 -3.02 15.71 -18.42
N SER A 70 -3.67 16.40 -19.36
CA SER A 70 -3.80 17.86 -19.33
C SER A 70 -4.60 18.42 -18.15
N THR A 71 -5.38 17.59 -17.47
CA THR A 71 -6.22 18.00 -16.33
C THR A 71 -5.65 17.61 -14.97
N ILE A 72 -4.52 16.90 -14.95
CA ILE A 72 -3.83 16.54 -13.71
C ILE A 72 -3.21 17.80 -13.11
N THR A 73 -3.54 18.10 -11.86
CA THR A 73 -3.00 19.25 -11.14
C THR A 73 -1.69 18.91 -10.43
N GLU A 74 -0.93 19.92 -10.06
CA GLU A 74 0.25 19.73 -9.20
C GLU A 74 -0.12 19.07 -7.86
N ASP A 75 -1.26 19.44 -7.29
CA ASP A 75 -1.75 18.83 -6.05
C ASP A 75 -2.09 17.35 -6.22
N ASP A 76 -2.67 16.96 -7.37
CA ASP A 76 -2.89 15.55 -7.70
C ASP A 76 -1.55 14.77 -7.70
N TRP A 77 -0.53 15.31 -8.36
CA TRP A 77 0.80 14.68 -8.40
C TRP A 77 1.37 14.49 -7.00
N LYS A 78 1.31 15.51 -6.17
CA LYS A 78 1.83 15.45 -4.80
C LYS A 78 1.06 14.49 -3.92
N LEU A 79 -0.27 14.52 -3.98
CA LEU A 79 -1.13 13.65 -3.19
C LEU A 79 -0.85 12.17 -3.48
N TYR A 80 -0.86 11.80 -4.75
CA TYR A 80 -0.69 10.40 -5.15
C TYR A 80 0.76 9.93 -5.13
N HIS A 81 1.74 10.83 -5.25
CA HIS A 81 3.12 10.53 -4.93
C HIS A 81 3.25 10.01 -3.49
N ASN A 82 2.61 10.67 -2.55
CA ASN A 82 2.57 10.20 -1.17
C ASN A 82 1.82 8.87 -1.05
N GLN A 83 0.61 8.80 -1.61
CA GLN A 83 -0.28 7.65 -1.42
C GLN A 83 0.24 6.37 -2.04
N LEU A 84 0.79 6.43 -3.26
CA LEU A 84 1.16 5.27 -4.06
C LEU A 84 2.65 4.94 -4.03
N PHE A 85 3.49 5.84 -3.54
CA PHE A 85 4.93 5.67 -3.55
C PHE A 85 5.59 5.99 -2.20
N LEU A 86 5.64 7.25 -1.81
CA LEU A 86 6.41 7.69 -0.65
C LEU A 86 5.89 7.10 0.66
N GLY A 87 4.57 7.05 0.85
CA GLY A 87 3.96 6.45 2.04
C GLY A 87 4.37 4.99 2.23
N PHE A 88 4.37 4.20 1.15
CA PHE A 88 4.82 2.82 1.19
C PHE A 88 6.32 2.70 1.46
N CYS A 89 7.13 3.57 0.88
CA CYS A 89 8.58 3.60 1.17
C CYS A 89 8.86 3.86 2.65
N ILE A 90 8.17 4.82 3.25
CA ILE A 90 8.31 5.14 4.68
C ILE A 90 7.88 3.95 5.54
N ILE A 91 6.79 3.28 5.18
CA ILE A 91 6.35 2.07 5.89
C ILE A 91 7.44 1.01 5.86
N LEU A 92 7.96 0.67 4.68
CA LEU A 92 9.00 -0.36 4.55
C LEU A 92 10.30 -0.03 5.27
N GLN A 93 10.64 1.25 5.39
CA GLN A 93 11.84 1.68 6.11
C GLN A 93 11.69 1.60 7.64
N ASN A 94 10.47 1.57 8.16
CA ASN A 94 10.19 1.71 9.59
C ASN A 94 9.39 0.56 10.18
N ILE A 95 9.04 -0.46 9.41
CA ILE A 95 8.36 -1.66 9.91
C ILE A 95 9.34 -2.83 9.96
N LYS A 96 9.31 -3.58 11.03
CA LYS A 96 10.06 -4.83 11.15
C LYS A 96 9.18 -5.99 10.72
N ILE A 97 9.61 -6.75 9.73
CA ILE A 97 9.03 -8.05 9.41
C ILE A 97 9.81 -9.11 10.17
N ASN A 98 9.10 -9.95 10.92
CA ASN A 98 9.71 -11.03 11.69
C ASN A 98 10.36 -12.07 10.78
N ASP A 99 11.33 -12.79 11.29
CA ASP A 99 12.04 -13.83 10.54
C ASP A 99 11.05 -14.88 10.00
N GLY A 100 11.15 -15.16 8.72
CA GLY A 100 10.21 -16.05 8.01
C GLY A 100 8.88 -15.40 7.60
N GLY A 101 8.75 -14.09 7.80
CA GLY A 101 7.55 -13.34 7.40
C GLY A 101 7.53 -12.96 5.92
N TYR A 102 6.45 -12.31 5.51
CA TYR A 102 6.19 -11.97 4.11
C TYR A 102 5.67 -10.56 3.94
N ILE A 103 6.02 -9.95 2.82
CA ILE A 103 5.43 -8.69 2.36
C ILE A 103 4.77 -8.95 1.01
N PHE A 104 3.51 -8.56 0.89
CA PHE A 104 2.74 -8.63 -0.35
C PHE A 104 2.39 -7.25 -0.85
N LEU A 105 2.51 -7.03 -2.15
CA LEU A 105 2.09 -5.81 -2.81
C LEU A 105 0.91 -6.08 -3.72
N ILE A 106 -0.21 -5.40 -3.49
CA ILE A 106 -1.34 -5.38 -4.41
C ILE A 106 -1.06 -4.29 -5.43
N SER A 107 -0.71 -4.70 -6.63
CA SER A 107 -0.37 -3.81 -7.74
C SER A 107 -1.53 -3.72 -8.76
N SER A 108 -1.24 -3.32 -9.98
CA SER A 108 -2.21 -3.18 -11.05
C SER A 108 -1.59 -3.57 -12.39
N ASN A 109 -2.41 -4.05 -13.32
CA ASN A 109 -1.99 -4.38 -14.68
C ASN A 109 -1.52 -3.14 -15.47
N VAL A 110 -1.88 -1.94 -15.04
CA VAL A 110 -1.49 -0.68 -15.72
C VAL A 110 0.03 -0.46 -15.75
N ILE A 111 0.79 -1.17 -14.92
CA ILE A 111 2.26 -1.14 -14.98
C ILE A 111 2.82 -1.90 -16.19
N LYS A 112 2.04 -2.79 -16.79
CA LYS A 112 2.40 -3.57 -17.98
C LYS A 112 1.64 -3.11 -19.22
N GLU A 113 0.38 -2.74 -19.04
CA GLU A 113 -0.51 -2.29 -20.12
C GLU A 113 -0.93 -0.85 -19.86
N PRO A 114 -0.19 0.14 -20.40
CA PRO A 114 -0.48 1.55 -20.16
C PRO A 114 -1.90 1.93 -20.58
N ASN A 115 -2.57 2.68 -19.70
CA ASN A 115 -3.88 3.25 -19.98
C ASN A 115 -3.77 4.78 -19.92
N PRO A 116 -4.13 5.51 -21.01
CA PRO A 116 -3.94 6.96 -21.07
C PRO A 116 -4.75 7.77 -20.06
N LYS A 117 -5.74 7.15 -19.42
CA LYS A 117 -6.53 7.77 -18.33
C LYS A 117 -6.03 7.43 -16.93
N LEU A 118 -5.09 6.50 -16.81
CA LEU A 118 -4.55 6.04 -15.51
C LEU A 118 -3.07 6.37 -15.36
N ILE A 119 -2.68 7.57 -15.79
CA ILE A 119 -1.27 8.00 -15.86
C ILE A 119 -0.63 8.03 -14.48
N ILE A 120 -1.26 8.67 -13.49
CA ILE A 120 -0.72 8.77 -12.12
C ILE A 120 -0.57 7.39 -11.52
N SER A 121 -1.62 6.57 -11.61
CA SER A 121 -1.60 5.20 -11.08
C SER A 121 -0.50 4.37 -11.73
N SER A 122 -0.37 4.44 -13.06
CA SER A 122 0.67 3.72 -13.80
C SER A 122 2.07 4.16 -13.38
N ALA A 123 2.33 5.47 -13.34
CA ALA A 123 3.64 6.02 -13.04
C ALA A 123 4.11 5.66 -11.63
N TYR A 124 3.31 5.93 -10.61
CA TYR A 124 3.72 5.70 -9.23
C TYR A 124 3.70 4.23 -8.83
N ARG A 125 2.77 3.44 -9.34
CA ARG A 125 2.76 2.00 -9.09
C ARG A 125 3.95 1.31 -9.76
N ALA A 126 4.34 1.73 -10.96
CA ALA A 126 5.55 1.23 -11.61
C ALA A 126 6.81 1.60 -10.81
N ALA A 127 6.91 2.85 -10.36
CA ALA A 127 8.03 3.30 -9.52
C ALA A 127 8.15 2.48 -8.23
N PHE A 128 7.05 2.27 -7.51
CA PHE A 128 7.08 1.48 -6.28
C PHE A 128 7.35 0.00 -6.55
N SER A 129 6.81 -0.56 -7.61
CA SER A 129 7.10 -1.96 -8.01
C SER A 129 8.58 -2.18 -8.23
N GLU A 130 9.31 -1.20 -8.75
CA GLU A 130 10.75 -1.29 -8.94
C GLU A 130 11.50 -1.30 -7.60
N VAL A 131 11.12 -0.44 -6.67
CA VAL A 131 11.64 -0.45 -5.28
C VAL A 131 11.39 -1.81 -4.63
N PHE A 132 10.16 -2.30 -4.74
CA PHE A 132 9.74 -3.58 -4.15
C PHE A 132 10.54 -4.77 -4.69
N LYS A 133 10.78 -4.80 -6.00
CA LYS A 133 11.60 -5.83 -6.65
C LYS A 133 13.05 -5.80 -6.17
N ILE A 134 13.63 -4.62 -6.04
CA ILE A 134 15.01 -4.45 -5.55
C ILE A 134 15.14 -4.99 -4.13
N LEU A 135 14.20 -4.66 -3.26
CA LEU A 135 14.21 -5.08 -1.86
C LEU A 135 13.96 -6.59 -1.68
N SER A 136 13.46 -7.28 -2.70
CA SER A 136 13.22 -8.73 -2.67
C SER A 136 14.47 -9.55 -3.01
N LYS A 137 15.58 -8.92 -3.38
CA LYS A 137 16.87 -9.57 -3.70
C LYS A 137 17.71 -9.77 -2.44
#